data_1f1837517cddfb0e326a5d9ee8edc907
#
_entry.id   1f1837517cddfb0e326a5d9ee8edc907
#
_cell.length_a   1.000
_cell.length_b   1.000
_cell.length_c   1.000
_cell.angle_alpha   90.00
_cell.angle_beta   90.00
_cell.angle_gamma   90.00
#
_symmetry.space_group_name_H-M   'P 1'
#
loop_
_entity.id
_entity.type
_entity.pdbx_description
1 polymer ?
#
loop_
_entity_poly.entity_id
_entity_poly.type
_entity_poly.pdbx_seq_one_letter_code
_entity_poly.pdbx_strand_id
1 'polypeptide(L)'
;MTWRLPPQRPVGEAVLTWIPMADGVRLSARLWIPEGAQPVPAVLEYIPYRKQDAYRGHDDVWGPTLASYGIAYARVDVRGSGDSEGVLVDEYLDTELEDGLAVIAWLAARNWCNGKVGMRGLSWGGINTLQVAARNAPALAAIMPMGCLDDRYTDDAHYIGGALGHTNFQWGIGFKVVMAGPPDPLVVGEAWEAMWRARLEAAPPILHTWLEHQRYDAYWRRGSIREDWSAIKVPTYIVAGWQDTYANPVGRLLENLQCPRKALIGPWGHTYPWSAQPHGLDWAHEEVRWWEHWLKGADTGIMDEPMLRAFMPYRVPSSMVPAEIPGRWIAEAAWPPHTVERTLYLSEGVLADRPGPDETISYTANRVVGLTKPEWLDRPP
;
A
#
# COMPACT_ATOMS: atom_id res chain seq x y z
N MET A 1 -18.20 18.85 18.30
CA MET A 1 -19.01 18.78 17.05
C MET A 1 -18.48 17.63 16.22
N THR A 2 -19.34 16.78 15.71
CA THR A 2 -18.91 15.74 14.75
C THR A 2 -18.53 16.40 13.43
N TRP A 3 -17.30 16.22 12.99
CA TRP A 3 -16.83 16.70 11.69
C TRP A 3 -17.67 16.10 10.56
N ARG A 4 -17.88 16.86 9.49
CA ARG A 4 -18.62 16.40 8.30
C ARG A 4 -17.81 16.66 7.07
N LEU A 5 -17.99 15.79 6.05
CA LEU A 5 -17.41 16.01 4.73
C LEU A 5 -17.73 17.43 4.23
N PRO A 6 -16.73 18.14 3.66
CA PRO A 6 -16.99 19.41 3.01
C PRO A 6 -17.94 19.22 1.80
N PRO A 7 -18.61 20.29 1.36
CA PRO A 7 -19.42 20.22 0.16
C PRO A 7 -18.55 19.86 -1.06
N GLN A 8 -19.06 18.98 -1.89
CA GLN A 8 -18.40 18.60 -3.13
C GLN A 8 -18.35 19.77 -4.13
N ARG A 9 -17.27 19.82 -4.90
CA ARG A 9 -17.03 20.78 -5.97
C ARG A 9 -17.12 20.12 -7.33
N PRO A 10 -17.38 20.87 -8.41
CA PRO A 10 -17.19 20.37 -9.76
C PRO A 10 -15.76 19.91 -9.99
N VAL A 11 -15.61 18.85 -10.78
CA VAL A 11 -14.32 18.29 -11.16
C VAL A 11 -14.32 18.13 -12.67
N GLY A 12 -13.30 18.70 -13.32
CA GLY A 12 -13.07 18.51 -14.75
C GLY A 12 -12.57 17.12 -15.09
N GLU A 13 -12.35 16.90 -16.37
CA GLU A 13 -11.70 15.67 -16.85
C GLU A 13 -10.27 15.55 -16.35
N ALA A 14 -9.79 14.30 -16.23
CA ALA A 14 -8.41 14.05 -15.85
C ALA A 14 -7.43 14.59 -16.88
N VAL A 15 -6.41 15.31 -16.44
CA VAL A 15 -5.36 15.85 -17.28
C VAL A 15 -4.20 14.85 -17.37
N LEU A 16 -3.87 14.40 -18.55
CA LEU A 16 -2.63 13.67 -18.82
C LEU A 16 -1.46 14.65 -18.91
N THR A 17 -0.37 14.36 -18.23
CA THR A 17 0.82 15.20 -18.22
C THR A 17 2.09 14.37 -18.06
N TRP A 18 3.23 15.02 -18.34
CA TRP A 18 4.55 14.44 -18.20
C TRP A 18 5.33 15.17 -17.11
N ILE A 19 5.97 14.41 -16.23
CA ILE A 19 6.82 14.93 -15.17
C ILE A 19 8.26 14.63 -15.54
N PRO A 20 9.10 15.65 -15.83
CA PRO A 20 10.49 15.42 -16.21
C PRO A 20 11.34 15.08 -15.00
N MET A 21 12.19 14.06 -15.15
CA MET A 21 13.22 13.70 -14.18
C MET A 21 14.54 14.36 -14.54
N ALA A 22 15.48 14.42 -13.58
CA ALA A 22 16.76 15.10 -13.76
C ALA A 22 17.65 14.51 -14.87
N ASP A 23 17.50 13.22 -15.15
CA ASP A 23 18.22 12.49 -16.19
C ASP A 23 17.55 12.56 -17.58
N GLY A 24 16.46 13.31 -17.70
CA GLY A 24 15.69 13.48 -18.94
C GLY A 24 14.58 12.47 -19.16
N VAL A 25 14.46 11.43 -18.35
CA VAL A 25 13.31 10.50 -18.39
C VAL A 25 12.05 11.25 -17.96
N ARG A 26 10.91 10.93 -18.60
CA ARG A 26 9.63 11.54 -18.26
C ARG A 26 8.69 10.50 -17.69
N LEU A 27 8.06 10.82 -16.56
CA LEU A 27 7.01 9.99 -15.97
C LEU A 27 5.64 10.48 -16.41
N SER A 28 4.77 9.55 -16.77
CA SER A 28 3.42 9.84 -17.20
C SER A 28 2.47 9.88 -16.01
N ALA A 29 1.68 10.95 -15.92
CA ALA A 29 0.75 11.19 -14.82
C ALA A 29 -0.66 11.51 -15.33
N ARG A 30 -1.68 11.13 -14.56
CA ARG A 30 -3.06 11.60 -14.65
C ARG A 30 -3.37 12.44 -13.41
N LEU A 31 -3.91 13.63 -13.64
CA LEU A 31 -4.23 14.58 -12.57
C LEU A 31 -5.72 14.91 -12.60
N TRP A 32 -6.39 14.81 -11.45
CA TRP A 32 -7.71 15.37 -11.21
C TRP A 32 -7.55 16.59 -10.32
N ILE A 33 -7.78 17.75 -10.89
CA ILE A 33 -7.56 19.03 -10.23
C ILE A 33 -8.93 19.66 -9.94
N PRO A 34 -9.24 19.97 -8.67
CA PRO A 34 -10.48 20.66 -8.33
C PRO A 34 -10.63 21.98 -9.08
N GLU A 35 -11.82 22.29 -9.55
CA GLU A 35 -12.11 23.61 -10.10
C GLU A 35 -12.14 24.66 -8.99
N GLY A 36 -11.61 25.86 -9.29
CA GLY A 36 -11.62 27.01 -8.39
C GLY A 36 -10.34 27.82 -8.41
N ALA A 37 -10.39 29.01 -7.81
CA ALA A 37 -9.28 29.95 -7.84
C ALA A 37 -8.22 29.77 -6.73
N GLN A 38 -8.52 28.99 -5.70
CA GLN A 38 -7.61 28.82 -4.57
C GLN A 38 -6.74 27.55 -4.75
N PRO A 39 -5.45 27.65 -4.44
CA PRO A 39 -4.59 26.47 -4.42
C PRO A 39 -5.07 25.41 -3.44
N VAL A 40 -4.97 24.14 -3.84
CA VAL A 40 -5.39 22.97 -3.09
C VAL A 40 -4.21 22.04 -2.80
N PRO A 41 -4.24 21.20 -1.76
CA PRO A 41 -3.22 20.17 -1.60
C PRO A 41 -3.35 19.09 -2.67
N ALA A 42 -2.26 18.35 -2.91
CA ALA A 42 -2.23 17.19 -3.78
C ALA A 42 -2.09 15.90 -2.96
N VAL A 43 -2.71 14.82 -3.43
CA VAL A 43 -2.47 13.46 -2.95
C VAL A 43 -1.90 12.64 -4.11
N LEU A 44 -0.72 12.06 -3.90
CA LEU A 44 0.01 11.26 -4.87
C LEU A 44 -0.24 9.77 -4.64
N GLU A 45 -0.50 9.05 -5.71
CA GLU A 45 -0.35 7.59 -5.78
C GLU A 45 0.66 7.23 -6.86
N TYR A 46 1.80 6.67 -6.45
CA TYR A 46 2.97 6.39 -7.28
C TYR A 46 3.25 4.89 -7.28
N ILE A 47 2.92 4.23 -8.41
CA ILE A 47 2.82 2.76 -8.46
C ILE A 47 2.99 2.26 -9.91
N PRO A 48 3.55 1.04 -10.16
CA PRO A 48 3.80 0.54 -11.51
C PRO A 48 2.60 -0.08 -12.22
N TYR A 49 1.41 -0.09 -11.62
CA TYR A 49 0.28 -0.91 -12.09
C TYR A 49 -0.56 -0.27 -13.21
N ARG A 50 0.06 0.55 -14.05
CA ARG A 50 -0.49 0.98 -15.34
C ARG A 50 -1.83 1.72 -15.22
N LYS A 51 -1.76 3.04 -15.07
CA LYS A 51 -2.92 3.93 -14.89
C LYS A 51 -3.94 3.94 -16.05
N GLN A 52 -3.54 3.51 -17.27
CA GLN A 52 -4.41 3.56 -18.43
C GLN A 52 -5.25 2.28 -18.63
N ASP A 53 -4.84 1.18 -18.03
CA ASP A 53 -5.55 -0.10 -18.17
C ASP A 53 -5.84 -0.78 -16.81
N ALA A 54 -4.85 -1.42 -16.19
CA ALA A 54 -5.09 -2.27 -15.00
C ALA A 54 -5.71 -1.51 -13.82
N TYR A 55 -5.35 -0.23 -13.62
CA TYR A 55 -5.87 0.60 -12.53
C TYR A 55 -6.84 1.69 -12.98
N ARG A 56 -7.17 1.74 -14.25
CA ARG A 56 -8.06 2.76 -14.82
C ARG A 56 -9.38 2.85 -14.08
N GLY A 57 -10.04 1.73 -13.85
CA GLY A 57 -11.33 1.68 -13.17
C GLY A 57 -11.29 2.18 -11.74
N HIS A 58 -10.20 1.93 -11.01
CA HIS A 58 -9.97 2.49 -9.69
C HIS A 58 -9.82 4.02 -9.76
N ASP A 59 -8.95 4.49 -10.61
CA ASP A 59 -8.59 5.90 -10.69
C ASP A 59 -9.74 6.78 -11.18
N ASP A 60 -10.58 6.28 -12.10
CA ASP A 60 -11.76 6.99 -12.61
C ASP A 60 -12.87 7.16 -11.55
N VAL A 61 -12.82 6.38 -10.47
CA VAL A 61 -13.71 6.56 -9.31
C VAL A 61 -13.04 7.44 -8.26
N TRP A 62 -11.79 7.14 -7.88
CA TRP A 62 -11.17 7.75 -6.72
C TRP A 62 -10.57 9.13 -7.00
N GLY A 63 -10.02 9.34 -8.18
CA GLY A 63 -9.49 10.64 -8.58
C GLY A 63 -10.54 11.75 -8.52
N PRO A 64 -11.70 11.62 -9.22
CA PRO A 64 -12.78 12.59 -9.11
C PRO A 64 -13.33 12.72 -7.69
N THR A 65 -13.37 11.62 -6.92
CA THR A 65 -13.86 11.65 -5.54
C THR A 65 -13.02 12.57 -4.68
N LEU A 66 -11.70 12.41 -4.62
CA LEU A 66 -10.82 13.29 -3.85
C LEU A 66 -10.86 14.74 -4.37
N ALA A 67 -10.84 14.89 -5.70
CA ALA A 67 -10.89 16.21 -6.31
C ALA A 67 -12.19 16.96 -5.97
N SER A 68 -13.33 16.27 -5.89
CA SER A 68 -14.60 16.88 -5.50
C SER A 68 -14.56 17.48 -4.09
N TYR A 69 -13.73 16.96 -3.20
CA TYR A 69 -13.52 17.50 -1.85
C TYR A 69 -12.39 18.54 -1.78
N GLY A 70 -11.91 19.02 -2.93
CA GLY A 70 -10.89 20.06 -3.00
C GLY A 70 -9.49 19.56 -2.65
N ILE A 71 -9.18 18.33 -3.02
CA ILE A 71 -7.87 17.68 -2.90
C ILE A 71 -7.49 17.16 -4.27
N ALA A 72 -6.47 17.74 -4.91
CA ALA A 72 -6.02 17.25 -6.19
C ALA A 72 -5.47 15.81 -6.05
N TYR A 73 -5.78 14.96 -7.01
CA TYR A 73 -5.26 13.59 -7.03
C TYR A 73 -4.32 13.40 -8.21
N ALA A 74 -3.16 12.84 -7.95
CA ALA A 74 -2.14 12.55 -8.94
C ALA A 74 -1.85 11.04 -8.97
N ARG A 75 -2.10 10.41 -10.12
CA ARG A 75 -1.71 9.04 -10.40
C ARG A 75 -0.51 9.06 -11.33
N VAL A 76 0.60 8.47 -10.89
CA VAL A 76 1.86 8.45 -11.64
C VAL A 76 2.34 7.02 -11.82
N ASP A 77 2.59 6.61 -13.06
CA ASP A 77 3.27 5.36 -13.35
C ASP A 77 4.76 5.50 -13.02
N VAL A 78 5.33 4.53 -12.30
CA VAL A 78 6.78 4.54 -12.04
C VAL A 78 7.58 4.38 -13.33
N ARG A 79 8.84 4.77 -13.32
CA ARG A 79 9.79 4.62 -14.41
C ARG A 79 9.74 3.21 -15.01
N GLY A 80 9.57 3.12 -16.32
CA GLY A 80 9.57 1.86 -17.06
C GLY A 80 8.29 1.04 -16.99
N SER A 81 7.24 1.55 -16.32
CA SER A 81 5.91 0.92 -16.31
C SER A 81 4.85 1.82 -16.96
N GLY A 82 3.71 1.23 -17.34
CA GLY A 82 2.62 1.95 -17.99
C GLY A 82 3.11 2.80 -19.16
N ASP A 83 2.81 4.11 -19.12
CA ASP A 83 3.24 5.05 -20.16
C ASP A 83 4.53 5.79 -19.82
N SER A 84 5.10 5.61 -18.62
CA SER A 84 6.34 6.26 -18.24
C SER A 84 7.54 5.73 -19.01
N GLU A 85 8.47 6.61 -19.36
CA GLU A 85 9.70 6.26 -20.06
C GLU A 85 10.65 5.43 -19.16
N GLY A 86 11.67 4.83 -19.76
CA GLY A 86 12.66 4.00 -19.07
C GLY A 86 12.26 2.52 -18.98
N VAL A 87 12.99 1.80 -18.15
CA VAL A 87 12.82 0.35 -17.92
C VAL A 87 12.80 0.07 -16.42
N LEU A 88 11.84 -0.73 -15.98
CA LEU A 88 11.76 -1.24 -14.62
C LEU A 88 12.45 -2.60 -14.57
N VAL A 89 13.60 -2.66 -13.90
CA VAL A 89 14.44 -3.88 -13.87
C VAL A 89 14.37 -4.64 -12.55
N ASP A 90 13.90 -4.00 -11.48
CA ASP A 90 13.72 -4.59 -10.16
C ASP A 90 12.77 -3.74 -9.34
N GLU A 91 12.35 -4.23 -8.18
CA GLU A 91 11.50 -3.55 -7.21
C GLU A 91 12.30 -2.58 -6.34
N TYR A 92 11.66 -1.45 -6.00
CA TYR A 92 12.11 -0.51 -4.97
C TYR A 92 13.56 -0.02 -5.13
N LEU A 93 13.94 0.26 -6.38
CA LEU A 93 15.26 0.81 -6.69
C LEU A 93 15.41 2.24 -6.12
N ASP A 94 16.65 2.64 -5.82
CA ASP A 94 16.91 4.02 -5.39
C ASP A 94 16.43 5.06 -6.41
N THR A 95 16.57 4.77 -7.72
CA THR A 95 16.01 5.63 -8.79
C THR A 95 14.50 5.76 -8.73
N GLU A 96 13.77 4.71 -8.33
CA GLU A 96 12.32 4.78 -8.13
C GLU A 96 11.98 5.74 -6.98
N LEU A 97 12.74 5.68 -5.89
CA LEU A 97 12.55 6.57 -4.74
C LEU A 97 12.92 8.02 -5.06
N GLU A 98 14.01 8.24 -5.77
CA GLU A 98 14.45 9.57 -6.24
C GLU A 98 13.41 10.19 -7.18
N ASP A 99 12.88 9.42 -8.11
CA ASP A 99 11.77 9.83 -8.96
C ASP A 99 10.53 10.21 -8.14
N GLY A 100 10.18 9.42 -7.12
CA GLY A 100 9.07 9.72 -6.20
C GLY A 100 9.26 11.07 -5.48
N LEU A 101 10.47 11.36 -5.01
CA LEU A 101 10.82 12.65 -4.42
C LEU A 101 10.68 13.80 -5.43
N ALA A 102 11.14 13.59 -6.66
CA ALA A 102 11.02 14.57 -7.74
C ALA A 102 9.55 14.84 -8.10
N VAL A 103 8.72 13.80 -8.15
CA VAL A 103 7.27 13.94 -8.38
C VAL A 103 6.61 14.77 -7.28
N ILE A 104 6.92 14.53 -6.01
CA ILE A 104 6.41 15.32 -4.89
C ILE A 104 6.80 16.78 -5.03
N ALA A 105 8.07 17.06 -5.32
CA ALA A 105 8.56 18.42 -5.52
C ALA A 105 7.88 19.10 -6.73
N TRP A 106 7.71 18.34 -7.82
CA TRP A 106 7.02 18.84 -9.00
C TRP A 106 5.56 19.22 -8.71
N LEU A 107 4.82 18.35 -8.02
CA LEU A 107 3.42 18.63 -7.62
C LEU A 107 3.33 19.85 -6.73
N ALA A 108 4.17 19.96 -5.71
CA ALA A 108 4.19 21.08 -4.78
C ALA A 108 4.48 22.42 -5.45
N ALA A 109 5.23 22.42 -6.55
CA ALA A 109 5.58 23.62 -7.31
C ALA A 109 4.51 24.06 -8.33
N ARG A 110 3.40 23.35 -8.46
CA ARG A 110 2.33 23.75 -9.39
C ARG A 110 1.56 24.95 -8.84
N ASN A 111 1.15 25.84 -9.74
CA ASN A 111 0.40 27.05 -9.38
C ASN A 111 -0.97 26.77 -8.75
N TRP A 112 -1.55 25.59 -9.01
CA TRP A 112 -2.78 25.13 -8.40
C TRP A 112 -2.55 24.41 -7.05
N CYS A 113 -1.29 24.07 -6.70
CA CYS A 113 -0.96 23.38 -5.45
C CYS A 113 -0.63 24.36 -4.34
N ASN A 114 -1.11 24.09 -3.14
CA ASN A 114 -0.81 24.90 -1.94
C ASN A 114 0.58 24.60 -1.33
N GLY A 115 1.40 23.78 -1.99
CA GLY A 115 2.73 23.36 -1.54
C GLY A 115 2.74 22.14 -0.63
N LYS A 116 1.60 21.57 -0.26
CA LYS A 116 1.51 20.36 0.55
C LYS A 116 1.08 19.17 -0.29
N VAL A 117 1.81 18.07 -0.14
CA VAL A 117 1.52 16.79 -0.80
C VAL A 117 1.30 15.72 0.26
N GLY A 118 0.22 14.96 0.12
CA GLY A 118 0.04 13.67 0.78
C GLY A 118 0.46 12.54 -0.17
N MET A 119 0.81 11.39 0.37
CA MET A 119 1.08 10.21 -0.44
C MET A 119 0.31 9.00 0.10
N ARG A 120 -0.30 8.25 -0.80
CA ARG A 120 -1.04 7.02 -0.48
C ARG A 120 -0.72 5.92 -1.47
N GLY A 121 -1.15 4.72 -1.18
CA GLY A 121 -1.14 3.63 -2.14
C GLY A 121 -1.39 2.28 -1.49
N LEU A 122 -1.86 1.34 -2.30
CA LEU A 122 -2.05 -0.05 -1.92
C LEU A 122 -0.86 -0.86 -2.44
N SER A 123 -0.44 -1.90 -1.68
CA SER A 123 0.59 -2.84 -2.13
C SER A 123 1.93 -2.13 -2.39
N TRP A 124 2.50 -2.26 -3.58
CA TRP A 124 3.68 -1.52 -4.00
C TRP A 124 3.54 -0.01 -3.75
N GLY A 125 2.37 0.58 -4.02
CA GLY A 125 2.11 1.98 -3.73
C GLY A 125 2.21 2.32 -2.24
N GLY A 126 1.79 1.42 -1.36
CA GLY A 126 1.92 1.56 0.09
C GLY A 126 3.39 1.41 0.54
N ILE A 127 4.13 0.48 -0.07
CA ILE A 127 5.56 0.29 0.18
C ILE A 127 6.35 1.52 -0.27
N ASN A 128 6.08 2.04 -1.48
CA ASN A 128 6.67 3.30 -1.96
C ASN A 128 6.35 4.47 -1.03
N THR A 129 5.11 4.52 -0.54
CA THR A 129 4.68 5.55 0.40
C THR A 129 5.55 5.58 1.66
N LEU A 130 5.84 4.41 2.25
CA LEU A 130 6.72 4.31 3.42
C LEU A 130 8.17 4.66 3.09
N GLN A 131 8.71 4.13 1.98
CA GLN A 131 10.11 4.35 1.60
C GLN A 131 10.39 5.80 1.21
N VAL A 132 9.49 6.42 0.43
CA VAL A 132 9.63 7.83 0.05
C VAL A 132 9.48 8.74 1.27
N ALA A 133 8.58 8.41 2.21
CA ALA A 133 8.45 9.15 3.46
C ALA A 133 9.72 9.08 4.32
N ALA A 134 10.41 7.96 4.34
CA ALA A 134 11.70 7.81 5.03
C ALA A 134 12.83 8.69 4.44
N ARG A 135 12.67 9.20 3.22
CA ARG A 135 13.60 10.17 2.58
C ARG A 135 13.28 11.62 2.92
N ASN A 136 12.20 11.90 3.67
CA ASN A 136 11.83 13.21 4.21
C ASN A 136 11.72 14.33 3.16
N ALA A 137 10.95 14.11 2.09
CA ALA A 137 10.63 15.16 1.12
C ALA A 137 9.98 16.37 1.81
N PRO A 138 10.48 17.62 1.63
CA PRO A 138 9.99 18.77 2.38
C PRO A 138 8.50 19.10 2.19
N ALA A 139 7.95 18.79 1.02
CA ALA A 139 6.53 19.04 0.71
C ALA A 139 5.61 17.89 1.14
N LEU A 140 6.15 16.73 1.52
CA LEU A 140 5.34 15.59 1.99
C LEU A 140 4.85 15.87 3.41
N ALA A 141 3.54 16.02 3.57
CA ALA A 141 2.94 16.45 4.83
C ALA A 141 2.25 15.34 5.62
N ALA A 142 1.81 14.27 4.97
CA ALA A 142 1.20 13.10 5.60
C ALA A 142 1.17 11.91 4.63
N ILE A 143 1.06 10.69 5.16
CA ILE A 143 0.98 9.48 4.34
C ILE A 143 -0.14 8.54 4.79
N MET A 144 -0.58 7.69 3.83
CA MET A 144 -1.58 6.64 4.07
C MET A 144 -1.18 5.37 3.32
N PRO A 145 -0.21 4.59 3.86
CA PRO A 145 0.17 3.30 3.31
C PRO A 145 -0.92 2.25 3.57
N MET A 146 -1.30 1.49 2.52
CA MET A 146 -2.35 0.49 2.58
C MET A 146 -1.86 -0.87 2.11
N GLY A 147 -2.25 -1.95 2.80
CA GLY A 147 -1.92 -3.32 2.43
C GLY A 147 -0.46 -3.46 2.00
N CYS A 148 0.47 -3.10 2.88
CA CYS A 148 1.89 -2.99 2.56
C CYS A 148 2.77 -3.52 3.69
N LEU A 149 4.04 -3.71 3.40
CA LEU A 149 5.06 -4.23 4.30
C LEU A 149 5.99 -3.14 4.85
N ASP A 150 6.59 -3.45 5.98
CA ASP A 150 7.73 -2.73 6.56
C ASP A 150 9.05 -3.51 6.37
N ASP A 151 8.96 -4.79 6.04
CA ASP A 151 10.07 -5.73 5.86
C ASP A 151 9.81 -6.66 4.68
N ARG A 152 10.60 -6.50 3.64
CA ARG A 152 10.49 -7.20 2.36
C ARG A 152 10.84 -8.71 2.44
N TYR A 153 11.39 -9.18 3.55
CA TYR A 153 11.78 -10.59 3.74
C TYR A 153 10.84 -11.36 4.65
N THR A 154 10.31 -10.72 5.69
CA THR A 154 9.55 -11.43 6.71
C THR A 154 8.08 -11.64 6.32
N ASP A 155 7.47 -10.66 5.68
CA ASP A 155 6.03 -10.66 5.37
C ASP A 155 5.77 -10.10 3.96
N ASP A 156 6.31 -10.75 2.94
CA ASP A 156 6.11 -10.33 1.55
C ASP A 156 5.72 -11.51 0.64
N ALA A 157 5.42 -11.21 -0.61
CA ALA A 157 5.19 -12.19 -1.67
C ALA A 157 6.35 -13.18 -1.83
N HIS A 158 7.56 -12.78 -1.46
CA HIS A 158 8.79 -13.57 -1.60
C HIS A 158 8.95 -14.58 -0.47
N TYR A 159 8.92 -14.10 0.77
CA TYR A 159 9.13 -14.91 1.96
C TYR A 159 8.12 -14.53 3.05
N ILE A 160 7.61 -15.52 3.74
CA ILE A 160 6.75 -15.36 4.91
C ILE A 160 7.39 -16.09 6.08
N GLY A 161 7.77 -15.35 7.12
CA GLY A 161 8.49 -15.91 8.25
C GLY A 161 9.84 -16.56 7.87
N GLY A 162 10.48 -16.09 6.79
CA GLY A 162 11.72 -16.67 6.26
C GLY A 162 11.54 -17.91 5.38
N ALA A 163 10.29 -18.37 5.17
CA ALA A 163 10.00 -19.48 4.26
C ALA A 163 9.67 -18.96 2.85
N LEU A 164 10.29 -19.54 1.83
CA LEU A 164 10.00 -19.22 0.44
C LEU A 164 8.56 -19.58 0.09
N GLY A 165 7.77 -18.57 -0.28
CA GLY A 165 6.38 -18.73 -0.69
C GLY A 165 6.22 -19.09 -2.17
N HIS A 166 5.16 -19.82 -2.53
CA HIS A 166 4.80 -20.06 -3.94
C HIS A 166 4.42 -18.78 -4.68
N THR A 167 3.97 -17.77 -3.95
CA THR A 167 3.66 -16.42 -4.44
C THR A 167 4.86 -15.71 -5.05
N ASN A 168 6.09 -16.05 -4.63
CA ASN A 168 7.30 -15.55 -5.27
C ASN A 168 7.32 -15.83 -6.79
N PHE A 169 6.91 -17.04 -7.19
CA PHE A 169 6.83 -17.41 -8.60
C PHE A 169 5.70 -16.68 -9.34
N GLN A 170 4.51 -16.63 -8.74
CA GLN A 170 3.36 -15.92 -9.32
C GLN A 170 3.66 -14.43 -9.50
N TRP A 171 4.28 -13.82 -8.50
CA TRP A 171 4.66 -12.41 -8.54
C TRP A 171 5.74 -12.14 -9.60
N GLY A 172 6.75 -13.01 -9.75
CA GLY A 172 7.77 -12.90 -10.80
C GLY A 172 7.19 -12.93 -12.21
N ILE A 173 6.16 -13.75 -12.46
CA ILE A 173 5.41 -13.74 -13.71
C ILE A 173 4.63 -12.42 -13.85
N GLY A 174 3.89 -12.03 -12.82
CA GLY A 174 3.10 -10.79 -12.81
C GLY A 174 3.96 -9.56 -13.08
N PHE A 175 5.14 -9.50 -12.47
CA PHE A 175 6.11 -8.43 -12.71
C PHE A 175 6.46 -8.32 -14.20
N LYS A 176 6.83 -9.44 -14.82
CA LYS A 176 7.22 -9.45 -16.23
C LYS A 176 6.06 -9.10 -17.17
N VAL A 177 4.88 -9.67 -16.93
CA VAL A 177 3.72 -9.52 -17.82
C VAL A 177 3.08 -8.14 -17.69
N VAL A 178 2.89 -7.66 -16.46
CA VAL A 178 2.15 -6.42 -16.21
C VAL A 178 3.07 -5.20 -16.37
N MET A 179 4.21 -5.18 -15.68
CA MET A 179 5.09 -4.01 -15.64
C MET A 179 5.85 -3.79 -16.96
N ALA A 180 6.28 -4.85 -17.61
CA ALA A 180 6.95 -4.76 -18.92
C ALA A 180 5.98 -4.72 -20.11
N GLY A 181 4.68 -4.55 -19.87
CA GLY A 181 3.68 -4.41 -20.93
C GLY A 181 3.88 -3.16 -21.80
N PRO A 182 3.29 -3.12 -23.02
CA PRO A 182 3.41 -1.96 -23.92
C PRO A 182 2.76 -0.72 -23.29
N PRO A 183 3.32 0.48 -23.51
CA PRO A 183 2.62 1.72 -23.18
C PRO A 183 1.44 1.93 -24.13
N ASP A 184 0.51 2.80 -23.74
CA ASP A 184 -0.65 3.14 -24.57
C ASP A 184 -0.23 3.99 -25.79
N PRO A 185 -0.44 3.52 -27.03
CA PRO A 185 -0.13 4.30 -28.24
C PRO A 185 -0.86 5.65 -28.31
N LEU A 186 -2.04 5.78 -27.68
CA LEU A 186 -2.77 7.05 -27.63
C LEU A 186 -2.09 8.08 -26.73
N VAL A 187 -1.21 7.65 -25.82
CA VAL A 187 -0.46 8.53 -24.90
C VAL A 187 0.94 8.81 -25.40
N VAL A 188 1.65 7.77 -25.87
CA VAL A 188 3.06 7.88 -26.26
C VAL A 188 3.29 8.01 -27.78
N GLY A 189 2.23 7.89 -28.58
CA GLY A 189 2.31 7.96 -30.06
C GLY A 189 3.13 6.81 -30.63
N GLU A 190 3.84 7.08 -31.73
CA GLU A 190 4.64 6.08 -32.46
C GLU A 190 5.79 5.48 -31.66
N ALA A 191 6.17 6.07 -30.54
CA ALA A 191 7.25 5.56 -29.69
C ALA A 191 6.90 4.26 -28.95
N TRP A 192 5.63 3.84 -28.92
CA TRP A 192 5.15 2.73 -28.11
C TRP A 192 5.89 1.40 -28.37
N GLU A 193 6.15 1.07 -29.64
CA GLU A 193 6.83 -0.17 -30.00
C GLU A 193 8.29 -0.18 -29.53
N ALA A 194 9.01 0.91 -29.75
CA ALA A 194 10.40 1.05 -29.34
C ALA A 194 10.53 0.99 -27.81
N MET A 195 9.63 1.66 -27.08
CA MET A 195 9.60 1.62 -25.62
C MET A 195 9.32 0.20 -25.12
N TRP A 196 8.35 -0.49 -25.70
CA TRP A 196 8.01 -1.85 -25.30
C TRP A 196 9.16 -2.83 -25.59
N ARG A 197 9.76 -2.75 -26.79
CA ARG A 197 10.92 -3.56 -27.15
C ARG A 197 12.08 -3.37 -26.17
N ALA A 198 12.39 -2.14 -25.81
CA ALA A 198 13.43 -1.83 -24.83
C ALA A 198 13.13 -2.48 -23.45
N ARG A 199 11.88 -2.47 -23.00
CA ARG A 199 11.46 -3.13 -21.76
C ARG A 199 11.64 -4.65 -21.83
N LEU A 200 11.23 -5.27 -22.95
CA LEU A 200 11.35 -6.72 -23.11
C LEU A 200 12.80 -7.20 -23.19
N GLU A 201 13.66 -6.41 -23.82
CA GLU A 201 15.09 -6.72 -23.98
C GLU A 201 15.87 -6.51 -22.66
N ALA A 202 15.59 -5.43 -21.95
CA ALA A 202 16.34 -5.05 -20.74
C ALA A 202 15.78 -5.63 -19.43
N ALA A 203 14.50 -6.03 -19.39
CA ALA A 203 13.92 -6.59 -18.17
C ALA A 203 14.51 -7.99 -17.87
N PRO A 204 15.25 -8.15 -16.76
CA PRO A 204 15.86 -9.42 -16.40
C PRO A 204 14.79 -10.45 -16.02
N PRO A 205 15.16 -11.74 -15.96
CA PRO A 205 14.33 -12.76 -15.32
C PRO A 205 14.39 -12.60 -13.80
N ILE A 206 13.66 -11.60 -13.29
CA ILE A 206 13.74 -11.12 -11.90
C ILE A 206 13.62 -12.22 -10.85
N LEU A 207 12.86 -13.28 -11.16
CA LEU A 207 12.72 -14.43 -10.29
C LEU A 207 14.07 -15.11 -9.98
N HIS A 208 15.01 -15.12 -10.91
CA HIS A 208 16.37 -15.65 -10.66
C HIS A 208 17.07 -14.84 -9.58
N THR A 209 17.03 -13.53 -9.67
CA THR A 209 17.60 -12.64 -8.66
C THR A 209 16.98 -12.89 -7.29
N TRP A 210 15.65 -12.98 -7.20
CA TRP A 210 14.98 -13.26 -5.93
C TRP A 210 15.36 -14.62 -5.32
N LEU A 211 15.54 -15.66 -6.15
CA LEU A 211 15.92 -16.99 -5.71
C LEU A 211 17.40 -17.11 -5.33
N GLU A 212 18.27 -16.23 -5.80
CA GLU A 212 19.67 -16.14 -5.38
C GLU A 212 19.79 -15.61 -3.95
N HIS A 213 18.86 -14.77 -3.50
CA HIS A 213 18.84 -14.14 -2.19
C HIS A 213 17.91 -14.87 -1.20
N GLN A 214 18.32 -16.06 -0.74
CA GLN A 214 17.48 -16.89 0.14
C GLN A 214 17.59 -16.59 1.63
N ARG A 215 18.37 -15.59 2.01
CA ARG A 215 18.51 -15.14 3.39
C ARG A 215 18.37 -13.63 3.45
N TYR A 216 17.99 -13.12 4.62
CA TYR A 216 17.95 -11.68 4.85
C TYR A 216 19.34 -11.06 4.69
N ASP A 217 19.57 -10.40 3.57
CA ASP A 217 20.82 -9.76 3.19
C ASP A 217 20.60 -8.30 2.72
N ALA A 218 21.60 -7.67 2.15
CA ALA A 218 21.51 -6.30 1.66
C ALA A 218 20.46 -6.12 0.57
N TYR A 219 20.17 -7.16 -0.22
CA TYR A 219 19.15 -7.12 -1.25
C TYR A 219 17.74 -6.89 -0.66
N TRP A 220 17.37 -7.62 0.40
CA TRP A 220 16.07 -7.50 1.06
C TRP A 220 15.95 -6.29 1.98
N ARG A 221 17.08 -5.71 2.42
CA ARG A 221 17.08 -4.42 3.14
C ARG A 221 16.59 -3.29 2.27
N ARG A 222 16.94 -3.32 0.98
CA ARG A 222 16.31 -2.44 -0.01
C ARG A 222 14.83 -2.76 -0.09
N GLY A 223 13.97 -1.76 -0.07
CA GLY A 223 12.53 -1.94 -0.04
C GLY A 223 11.94 -2.15 1.35
N SER A 224 12.78 -2.26 2.38
CA SER A 224 12.35 -2.36 3.78
C SER A 224 12.63 -1.07 4.54
N ILE A 225 11.80 -0.74 5.53
CA ILE A 225 12.00 0.38 6.46
C ILE A 225 12.35 -0.10 7.87
N ARG A 226 12.36 -1.42 8.10
CA ARG A 226 12.57 -2.00 9.43
C ARG A 226 13.92 -1.68 10.06
N GLU A 227 14.93 -1.32 9.27
CA GLU A 227 16.25 -0.96 9.77
C GLU A 227 16.22 0.40 10.51
N ASP A 228 15.29 1.30 10.10
CA ASP A 228 15.10 2.59 10.76
C ASP A 228 13.68 3.13 10.55
N TRP A 229 12.71 2.66 11.33
CA TRP A 229 11.36 3.24 11.34
C TRP A 229 11.34 4.71 11.74
N SER A 230 12.36 5.17 12.49
CA SER A 230 12.45 6.55 12.96
C SER A 230 12.74 7.54 11.83
N ALA A 231 13.15 7.07 10.65
CA ALA A 231 13.31 7.90 9.46
C ALA A 231 12.00 8.54 9.00
N ILE A 232 10.85 7.89 9.24
CA ILE A 232 9.53 8.45 8.89
C ILE A 232 9.12 9.47 9.95
N LYS A 233 9.03 10.74 9.54
CA LYS A 233 8.67 11.88 10.41
C LYS A 233 7.25 12.38 10.20
N VAL A 234 6.65 12.09 9.06
CA VAL A 234 5.34 12.58 8.68
C VAL A 234 4.22 11.73 9.30
N PRO A 235 3.06 12.32 9.63
CA PRO A 235 1.90 11.59 10.10
C PRO A 235 1.52 10.43 9.19
N THR A 236 1.24 9.28 9.79
CA THR A 236 1.06 8.01 9.09
C THR A 236 -0.26 7.33 9.48
N TYR A 237 -1.13 7.08 8.49
CA TYR A 237 -2.36 6.30 8.67
C TYR A 237 -2.25 4.97 7.95
N ILE A 238 -2.02 3.90 8.71
CA ILE A 238 -1.80 2.55 8.19
C ILE A 238 -3.15 1.86 8.01
N VAL A 239 -3.39 1.26 6.83
CA VAL A 239 -4.64 0.57 6.52
C VAL A 239 -4.36 -0.83 6.01
N ALA A 240 -5.04 -1.84 6.55
CA ALA A 240 -4.90 -3.22 6.11
C ALA A 240 -6.21 -4.01 6.26
N GLY A 241 -6.25 -5.20 5.72
CA GLY A 241 -7.31 -6.18 5.91
C GLY A 241 -6.79 -7.43 6.61
N TRP A 242 -7.64 -8.08 7.43
CA TRP A 242 -7.27 -9.34 8.08
C TRP A 242 -7.04 -10.51 7.11
N GLN A 243 -7.63 -10.43 5.92
CA GLN A 243 -7.49 -11.44 4.86
C GLN A 243 -6.35 -11.11 3.90
N ASP A 244 -5.57 -10.07 4.21
CA ASP A 244 -4.38 -9.67 3.48
C ASP A 244 -3.13 -10.27 4.11
N THR A 245 -2.17 -10.67 3.31
CA THR A 245 -0.82 -11.04 3.76
C THR A 245 -0.15 -9.94 4.58
N TYR A 246 -0.47 -8.67 4.29
CA TYR A 246 0.12 -7.50 4.93
C TYR A 246 -0.61 -7.03 6.20
N ALA A 247 -1.32 -7.91 6.90
CA ALA A 247 -1.92 -7.56 8.20
C ALA A 247 -0.87 -7.43 9.32
N ASN A 248 0.16 -8.28 9.32
CA ASN A 248 1.20 -8.30 10.36
C ASN A 248 2.01 -7.01 10.49
N PRO A 249 2.42 -6.33 9.39
CA PRO A 249 3.17 -5.08 9.45
C PRO A 249 2.49 -3.97 10.26
N VAL A 250 1.16 -3.97 10.34
CA VAL A 250 0.40 -2.92 11.05
C VAL A 250 0.82 -2.80 12.51
N GLY A 251 0.92 -3.94 13.22
CA GLY A 251 1.35 -3.95 14.63
C GLY A 251 2.77 -3.42 14.80
N ARG A 252 3.71 -3.85 13.96
CA ARG A 252 5.10 -3.40 14.01
C ARG A 252 5.25 -1.91 13.68
N LEU A 253 4.51 -1.42 12.67
CA LEU A 253 4.49 0.00 12.34
C LEU A 253 3.92 0.85 13.47
N LEU A 254 2.82 0.43 14.09
CA LEU A 254 2.26 1.14 15.23
C LEU A 254 3.22 1.16 16.43
N GLU A 255 3.96 0.09 16.67
CA GLU A 255 4.90 -0.01 17.78
C GLU A 255 6.16 0.85 17.56
N ASN A 256 6.71 0.86 16.35
CA ASN A 256 8.05 1.38 16.08
C ASN A 256 8.08 2.80 15.50
N LEU A 257 7.05 3.21 14.75
CA LEU A 257 6.97 4.59 14.25
C LEU A 257 6.88 5.58 15.43
N GLN A 258 7.57 6.72 15.31
CA GLN A 258 7.59 7.77 16.34
C GLN A 258 6.78 9.02 15.95
N CYS A 259 6.34 9.11 14.70
CA CYS A 259 5.47 10.18 14.22
C CYS A 259 4.02 10.01 14.72
N PRO A 260 3.16 11.03 14.58
CA PRO A 260 1.72 10.85 14.76
C PRO A 260 1.20 9.72 13.86
N ARG A 261 0.55 8.73 14.44
CA ARG A 261 0.15 7.53 13.72
C ARG A 261 -1.16 6.95 14.20
N LYS A 262 -1.85 6.28 13.30
CA LYS A 262 -3.01 5.44 13.61
C LYS A 262 -3.16 4.34 12.58
N ALA A 263 -4.00 3.36 12.87
CA ALA A 263 -4.27 2.26 11.96
C ALA A 263 -5.74 1.85 11.92
N LEU A 264 -6.12 1.25 10.79
CA LEU A 264 -7.40 0.63 10.55
C LEU A 264 -7.19 -0.76 9.95
N ILE A 265 -7.75 -1.80 10.58
CA ILE A 265 -7.75 -3.16 10.04
C ILE A 265 -9.19 -3.61 9.84
N GLY A 266 -9.57 -3.85 8.60
CA GLY A 266 -10.91 -4.28 8.24
C GLY A 266 -11.03 -5.77 7.89
N PRO A 267 -12.26 -6.26 7.62
CA PRO A 267 -12.52 -7.65 7.28
C PRO A 267 -12.38 -7.93 5.78
N TRP A 268 -11.39 -7.35 5.13
CA TRP A 268 -11.14 -7.49 3.69
C TRP A 268 -9.76 -8.09 3.41
N GLY A 269 -9.56 -8.49 2.16
CA GLY A 269 -8.30 -8.95 1.62
C GLY A 269 -7.45 -7.81 1.05
N HIS A 270 -6.65 -8.13 0.02
CA HIS A 270 -5.73 -7.17 -0.62
C HIS A 270 -6.46 -6.23 -1.57
N THR A 271 -7.23 -5.30 -1.03
CA THR A 271 -8.06 -4.35 -1.78
C THR A 271 -8.20 -3.01 -1.06
N TYR A 272 -8.62 -1.98 -1.79
CA TYR A 272 -8.96 -0.71 -1.17
C TYR A 272 -10.23 -0.84 -0.33
N PRO A 273 -10.32 -0.20 0.84
CA PRO A 273 -11.47 -0.34 1.74
C PRO A 273 -12.83 -0.01 1.11
N TRP A 274 -12.86 0.96 0.17
CA TRP A 274 -14.10 1.38 -0.49
C TRP A 274 -14.63 0.35 -1.50
N SER A 275 -13.74 -0.45 -2.09
CA SER A 275 -14.10 -1.50 -3.06
C SER A 275 -14.28 -2.88 -2.41
N ALA A 276 -14.02 -2.97 -1.10
CA ALA A 276 -14.15 -4.23 -0.37
C ALA A 276 -15.61 -4.70 -0.33
N GLN A 277 -15.87 -5.85 -0.91
CA GLN A 277 -17.18 -6.48 -0.87
C GLN A 277 -17.11 -7.75 0.00
N PRO A 278 -18.11 -7.98 0.85
CA PRO A 278 -19.34 -7.20 1.09
C PRO A 278 -19.19 -6.06 2.14
N HIS A 279 -17.97 -5.77 2.63
CA HIS A 279 -17.72 -5.00 3.85
C HIS A 279 -16.97 -3.68 3.63
N GLY A 280 -17.26 -2.97 2.56
CA GLY A 280 -16.74 -1.62 2.33
C GLY A 280 -17.13 -0.65 3.47
N LEU A 281 -16.28 0.37 3.65
CA LEU A 281 -16.54 1.49 4.54
C LEU A 281 -17.00 2.72 3.73
N ASP A 282 -17.60 3.70 4.40
CA ASP A 282 -17.63 5.07 3.88
C ASP A 282 -16.19 5.62 3.90
N TRP A 283 -15.43 5.15 2.91
CA TRP A 283 -14.01 5.43 2.83
C TRP A 283 -13.74 6.89 2.47
N ALA A 284 -14.63 7.53 1.74
CA ALA A 284 -14.51 8.95 1.43
C ALA A 284 -14.50 9.78 2.72
N HIS A 285 -15.40 9.48 3.65
CA HIS A 285 -15.41 10.16 4.96
C HIS A 285 -14.10 9.93 5.71
N GLU A 286 -13.58 8.73 5.73
CA GLU A 286 -12.38 8.37 6.47
C GLU A 286 -11.11 9.01 5.86
N GLU A 287 -10.94 8.87 4.55
CA GLU A 287 -9.73 9.35 3.87
C GLU A 287 -9.70 10.88 3.74
N VAL A 288 -10.81 11.50 3.34
CA VAL A 288 -10.88 12.96 3.22
C VAL A 288 -10.66 13.62 4.57
N ARG A 289 -11.17 13.04 5.65
CA ARG A 289 -10.98 13.53 7.02
C ARG A 289 -9.50 13.55 7.42
N TRP A 290 -8.71 12.55 7.00
CA TRP A 290 -7.27 12.52 7.20
C TRP A 290 -6.56 13.63 6.45
N TRP A 291 -6.89 13.82 5.17
CA TRP A 291 -6.27 14.84 4.33
C TRP A 291 -6.69 16.25 4.71
N GLU A 292 -7.94 16.47 5.11
CA GLU A 292 -8.40 17.76 5.65
C GLU A 292 -7.60 18.18 6.88
N HIS A 293 -7.33 17.23 7.79
CA HIS A 293 -6.56 17.50 9.00
C HIS A 293 -5.12 17.90 8.67
N TRP A 294 -4.40 17.06 7.94
CA TRP A 294 -2.95 17.23 7.77
C TRP A 294 -2.56 18.17 6.63
N LEU A 295 -3.31 18.18 5.53
CA LEU A 295 -2.97 18.98 4.36
C LEU A 295 -3.62 20.36 4.38
N LYS A 296 -4.78 20.50 5.02
CA LYS A 296 -5.51 21.77 5.10
C LYS A 296 -5.54 22.38 6.50
N GLY A 297 -5.12 21.65 7.54
CA GLY A 297 -5.08 22.13 8.92
C GLY A 297 -6.46 22.21 9.57
N ALA A 298 -7.45 21.50 9.06
CA ALA A 298 -8.78 21.46 9.66
C ALA A 298 -8.78 20.63 10.96
N ASP A 299 -9.50 21.10 11.95
CA ASP A 299 -9.76 20.29 13.14
C ASP A 299 -10.87 19.26 12.83
N THR A 300 -10.45 18.06 12.50
CA THR A 300 -11.36 16.96 12.14
C THR A 300 -11.60 15.98 13.28
N GLY A 301 -10.90 16.11 14.39
CA GLY A 301 -10.94 15.17 15.51
C GLY A 301 -10.39 13.77 15.19
N ILE A 302 -9.75 13.56 14.01
CA ILE A 302 -9.27 12.23 13.60
C ILE A 302 -8.16 11.72 14.51
N MET A 303 -7.35 12.60 15.06
CA MET A 303 -6.25 12.23 15.97
C MET A 303 -6.71 12.07 17.43
N ASP A 304 -7.94 12.47 17.78
CA ASP A 304 -8.53 12.23 19.11
C ASP A 304 -9.14 10.82 19.21
N GLU A 305 -9.28 10.14 18.09
CA GLU A 305 -9.76 8.77 18.03
C GLU A 305 -8.67 7.76 18.46
N PRO A 306 -9.07 6.53 18.84
CA PRO A 306 -8.13 5.47 19.18
C PRO A 306 -7.06 5.26 18.10
N MET A 307 -5.85 4.92 18.55
CA MET A 307 -4.70 4.68 17.67
C MET A 307 -4.96 3.53 16.69
N LEU A 308 -5.61 2.47 17.14
CA LEU A 308 -6.01 1.35 16.31
C LEU A 308 -7.53 1.14 16.36
N ARG A 309 -8.14 1.01 15.19
CA ARG A 309 -9.48 0.45 15.02
C ARG A 309 -9.36 -0.82 14.21
N ALA A 310 -9.90 -1.92 14.71
CA ALA A 310 -9.85 -3.20 14.03
C ALA A 310 -11.21 -3.91 14.08
N PHE A 311 -11.58 -4.53 12.95
CA PHE A 311 -12.75 -5.39 12.92
C PHE A 311 -12.39 -6.77 13.41
N MET A 312 -13.08 -7.25 14.43
CA MET A 312 -12.91 -8.60 14.98
C MET A 312 -13.99 -9.51 14.39
N PRO A 313 -13.66 -10.34 13.37
CA PRO A 313 -14.62 -11.25 12.80
C PRO A 313 -14.94 -12.38 13.77
N TYR A 314 -16.21 -12.79 13.82
CA TYR A 314 -16.60 -14.03 14.44
C TYR A 314 -16.33 -15.19 13.48
N ARG A 315 -16.36 -16.42 14.01
CA ARG A 315 -16.12 -17.61 13.20
C ARG A 315 -17.14 -17.70 12.06
N VAL A 316 -16.62 -17.81 10.84
CA VAL A 316 -17.40 -18.11 9.65
C VAL A 316 -16.96 -19.47 9.11
N PRO A 317 -17.89 -20.36 8.67
CA PRO A 317 -17.51 -21.61 8.02
C PRO A 317 -16.60 -21.35 6.80
N SER A 318 -15.51 -22.08 6.68
CA SER A 318 -14.49 -21.91 5.63
C SER A 318 -15.00 -22.23 4.20
N SER A 319 -16.16 -22.83 4.07
CA SER A 319 -16.76 -23.22 2.79
C SER A 319 -17.65 -22.14 2.17
N MET A 320 -17.81 -21.00 2.83
CA MET A 320 -18.72 -19.94 2.38
C MET A 320 -17.93 -18.63 2.13
N VAL A 321 -18.21 -17.99 1.01
CA VAL A 321 -18.03 -16.53 0.89
C VAL A 321 -19.30 -15.91 1.44
N PRO A 322 -19.33 -15.46 2.70
CA PRO A 322 -20.57 -14.97 3.29
C PRO A 322 -20.94 -13.62 2.69
N ALA A 323 -22.23 -13.39 2.49
CA ALA A 323 -22.73 -12.07 2.13
C ALA A 323 -22.42 -11.01 3.18
N GLU A 324 -22.24 -11.44 4.44
CA GLU A 324 -21.80 -10.60 5.56
C GLU A 324 -20.82 -11.38 6.43
N ILE A 325 -19.76 -10.72 6.91
CA ILE A 325 -18.87 -11.29 7.93
C ILE A 325 -19.37 -10.81 9.29
N PRO A 326 -19.94 -11.69 10.13
CA PRO A 326 -20.34 -11.30 11.47
C PRO A 326 -19.12 -10.95 12.30
N GLY A 327 -19.20 -9.87 13.06
CA GLY A 327 -18.08 -9.39 13.84
C GLY A 327 -18.42 -8.11 14.60
N ARG A 328 -17.39 -7.48 15.16
CA ARG A 328 -17.50 -6.17 15.81
C ARG A 328 -16.22 -5.36 15.62
N TRP A 329 -16.36 -4.06 15.61
CA TRP A 329 -15.22 -3.16 15.71
C TRP A 329 -14.71 -3.10 17.14
N ILE A 330 -13.39 -3.13 17.29
CA ILE A 330 -12.67 -2.84 18.53
C ILE A 330 -11.79 -1.62 18.33
N ALA A 331 -11.39 -1.00 19.42
CA ALA A 331 -10.57 0.20 19.41
C ALA A 331 -9.57 0.15 20.56
N GLU A 332 -8.29 0.44 20.24
CA GLU A 332 -7.21 0.52 21.22
C GLU A 332 -6.60 1.92 21.21
N ALA A 333 -6.56 2.54 22.37
CA ALA A 333 -6.05 3.91 22.53
C ALA A 333 -4.54 4.01 22.26
N ALA A 334 -3.81 2.91 22.47
CA ALA A 334 -2.37 2.80 22.28
C ALA A 334 -2.00 1.41 21.75
N TRP A 335 -0.81 1.29 21.15
CA TRP A 335 -0.26 0.02 20.72
C TRP A 335 1.21 -0.12 21.17
N PRO A 336 1.66 -1.30 21.69
CA PRO A 336 0.82 -2.46 21.98
C PRO A 336 -0.22 -2.15 23.07
N PRO A 337 -1.39 -2.83 23.04
CA PRO A 337 -2.38 -2.69 24.09
C PRO A 337 -1.86 -3.31 25.39
N HIS A 338 -2.47 -2.95 26.51
CA HIS A 338 -2.13 -3.61 27.77
C HIS A 338 -2.50 -5.09 27.68
N THR A 339 -1.51 -5.95 27.65
CA THR A 339 -1.67 -7.40 27.55
C THR A 339 -1.12 -8.09 28.80
N VAL A 340 -1.73 -9.22 29.16
CA VAL A 340 -1.21 -10.12 30.17
C VAL A 340 -0.58 -11.30 29.46
N GLU A 341 0.72 -11.48 29.65
CA GLU A 341 1.44 -12.61 29.09
C GLU A 341 1.02 -13.89 29.78
N ARG A 342 0.69 -14.92 29.02
CA ARG A 342 0.41 -16.27 29.54
C ARG A 342 1.25 -17.27 28.77
N THR A 343 2.11 -17.98 29.50
CA THR A 343 2.89 -19.09 28.96
C THR A 343 2.13 -20.39 29.11
N LEU A 344 2.02 -21.16 28.02
CA LEU A 344 1.49 -22.51 28.05
C LEU A 344 2.56 -23.48 27.56
N TYR A 345 2.63 -24.65 28.18
CA TYR A 345 3.61 -25.68 27.89
C TYR A 345 2.98 -26.79 27.02
N LEU A 346 3.71 -27.24 26.03
CA LEU A 346 3.30 -28.35 25.18
C LEU A 346 3.36 -29.65 26.01
N SER A 347 2.30 -30.44 25.93
CA SER A 347 2.22 -31.79 26.50
C SER A 347 1.37 -32.65 25.55
N GLU A 348 1.35 -33.96 25.75
CA GLU A 348 0.64 -34.87 24.85
C GLU A 348 -0.86 -34.49 24.76
N GLY A 349 -1.26 -33.98 23.57
CA GLY A 349 -2.64 -33.63 23.25
C GLY A 349 -3.22 -32.40 23.95
N VAL A 350 -2.45 -31.69 24.81
CA VAL A 350 -2.94 -30.53 25.56
C VAL A 350 -1.89 -29.43 25.68
N LEU A 351 -2.35 -28.21 25.99
CA LEU A 351 -1.52 -27.11 26.49
C LEU A 351 -1.70 -27.02 28.02
N ALA A 352 -0.61 -27.18 28.75
CA ALA A 352 -0.61 -27.17 30.22
C ALA A 352 -0.13 -25.83 30.78
N ASP A 353 -0.61 -25.43 31.95
CA ASP A 353 -0.18 -24.22 32.67
C ASP A 353 1.20 -24.38 33.36
N ARG A 354 1.76 -25.58 33.36
CA ARG A 354 3.07 -25.91 33.99
C ARG A 354 3.86 -26.83 33.05
N PRO A 355 5.22 -26.73 33.04
CA PRO A 355 6.03 -27.69 32.32
C PRO A 355 5.84 -29.10 32.86
N GLY A 356 5.65 -30.05 31.96
CA GLY A 356 5.71 -31.48 32.25
C GLY A 356 7.14 -32.02 32.28
N PRO A 357 7.34 -33.33 32.48
CA PRO A 357 8.62 -33.98 32.26
C PRO A 357 9.01 -33.85 30.77
N ASP A 358 10.30 -33.93 30.48
CA ASP A 358 10.80 -34.01 29.12
C ASP A 358 10.27 -35.28 28.45
N GLU A 359 9.53 -35.10 27.35
CA GLU A 359 8.96 -36.21 26.57
C GLU A 359 9.13 -35.99 25.09
N THR A 360 9.18 -37.07 24.34
CA THR A 360 9.20 -37.02 22.88
C THR A 360 7.79 -37.22 22.33
N ILE A 361 7.24 -36.21 21.69
CA ILE A 361 5.93 -36.29 21.05
C ILE A 361 6.14 -36.54 19.55
N SER A 362 5.51 -37.58 19.01
CA SER A 362 5.50 -37.85 17.58
C SER A 362 4.26 -37.24 16.94
N TYR A 363 4.47 -36.43 15.89
CA TYR A 363 3.40 -35.80 15.14
C TYR A 363 3.48 -36.19 13.67
N THR A 364 2.37 -36.65 13.10
CA THR A 364 2.23 -36.86 11.66
C THR A 364 1.49 -35.68 11.06
N ALA A 365 2.19 -34.90 10.24
CA ALA A 365 1.61 -33.74 9.60
C ALA A 365 0.45 -34.13 8.67
N ASN A 366 -0.72 -33.52 8.90
CA ASN A 366 -1.85 -33.67 7.99
C ASN A 366 -1.67 -32.70 6.82
N ARG A 367 -1.47 -33.22 5.62
CA ARG A 367 -1.21 -32.44 4.41
C ARG A 367 -2.40 -31.62 3.91
N VAL A 368 -3.60 -31.86 4.42
CA VAL A 368 -4.81 -31.13 4.02
C VAL A 368 -5.20 -30.00 4.97
N VAL A 369 -4.50 -29.81 6.07
CA VAL A 369 -4.71 -28.67 6.95
C VAL A 369 -4.25 -27.40 6.23
N GLY A 370 -5.16 -26.44 6.08
CA GLY A 370 -4.86 -25.16 5.43
C GLY A 370 -4.96 -25.16 3.89
N LEU A 371 -5.30 -26.28 3.25
CA LEU A 371 -5.41 -26.36 1.78
C LEU A 371 -6.72 -25.81 1.20
N THR A 372 -7.63 -25.30 2.01
CA THR A 372 -8.96 -24.86 1.56
C THR A 372 -8.95 -23.53 0.80
N LYS A 373 -7.84 -22.77 0.83
CA LYS A 373 -7.63 -21.59 -0.05
C LYS A 373 -6.13 -21.44 -0.35
N PRO A 374 -5.68 -21.87 -1.53
CA PRO A 374 -4.28 -21.77 -1.91
C PRO A 374 -3.88 -20.41 -2.52
N GLU A 375 -4.79 -19.44 -2.65
CA GLU A 375 -4.53 -18.16 -3.31
C GLU A 375 -4.19 -17.08 -2.30
N TRP A 376 -3.04 -16.46 -2.51
CA TRP A 376 -2.54 -15.35 -1.71
C TRP A 376 -3.41 -14.08 -1.83
N LEU A 377 -3.91 -13.81 -3.02
CA LEU A 377 -4.82 -12.70 -3.28
C LEU A 377 -6.25 -13.25 -3.29
N ASP A 378 -6.97 -13.03 -2.21
CA ASP A 378 -8.41 -13.27 -2.18
C ASP A 378 -9.07 -12.22 -3.08
N ARG A 379 -9.17 -12.50 -4.36
CA ARG A 379 -10.01 -11.70 -5.25
C ARG A 379 -11.43 -12.18 -5.06
N PRO A 380 -12.35 -11.31 -4.64
CA PRO A 380 -13.76 -11.63 -4.79
C PRO A 380 -14.04 -11.88 -6.27
N PRO A 381 -14.99 -12.77 -6.59
CA PRO A 381 -15.38 -13.04 -7.96
C PRO A 381 -15.90 -11.80 -8.68
#